data_818133251ed56ca186fc2155750f3f07
#
_entry.id   818133251ed56ca186fc2155750f3f07
#
_cell.length_a   1.000
_cell.length_b   1.000
_cell.length_c   1.000
_cell.angle_alpha   90.00
_cell.angle_beta   90.00
_cell.angle_gamma   90.00
#
_symmetry.space_group_name_H-M   'P 1'
#
loop_
_entity.id
_entity.type
_entity.pdbx_description
1 polymer ?
#
loop_
_entity_poly.entity_id
_entity_poly.type
_entity_poly.pdbx_seq_one_letter_code
_entity_poly.pdbx_strand_id
1 'polypeptide(L)'
;MTEDDLRRLEEAGTEARIASGQVLIERGHEGAGLYVILEGTVLVEAPEGTRDLGPGAVVGERALLSADGKRTARVRATSDLRVAVVDRTHVERLCADDPAFAARLAAETP
;
A
#
# COMPACT_ATOMS: atom_id res chain seq x y z
N MET A 1 5.05 3.41 10.07
CA MET A 1 6.35 3.30 9.38
C MET A 1 7.17 4.56 9.60
N THR A 2 8.47 4.42 9.67
CA THR A 2 9.38 5.54 9.80
C THR A 2 9.60 6.23 8.44
N GLU A 3 10.19 7.44 8.45
CA GLU A 3 10.55 8.13 7.21
C GLU A 3 11.54 7.30 6.39
N ASP A 4 12.48 6.62 7.05
CA ASP A 4 13.42 5.72 6.40
C ASP A 4 12.72 4.55 5.72
N ASP A 5 11.74 3.97 6.38
CA ASP A 5 10.96 2.86 5.81
C ASP A 5 10.25 3.30 4.54
N LEU A 6 9.61 4.46 4.57
CA LEU A 6 8.89 5.01 3.41
C LEU A 6 9.86 5.30 2.26
N ARG A 7 11.03 5.88 2.56
CA ARG A 7 12.05 6.14 1.55
C ARG A 7 12.54 4.85 0.90
N ARG A 8 12.75 3.79 1.68
CA ARG A 8 13.17 2.48 1.15
C ARG A 8 12.12 1.90 0.21
N LEU A 9 10.83 2.04 0.57
CA LEU A 9 9.74 1.61 -0.30
C LEU A 9 9.69 2.45 -1.58
N GLU A 10 9.81 3.76 -1.48
CA GLU A 10 9.82 4.64 -2.65
C GLU A 10 10.97 4.31 -3.60
N GLU A 11 12.17 4.08 -3.07
CA GLU A 11 13.35 3.74 -3.88
C GLU A 11 13.21 2.39 -4.57
N ALA A 12 12.52 1.44 -3.93
CA ALA A 12 12.27 0.12 -4.50
C ALA A 12 11.11 0.11 -5.48
N GLY A 13 10.30 1.16 -5.51
CA GLY A 13 9.08 1.24 -6.28
C GLY A 13 9.22 2.00 -7.58
N THR A 14 8.12 1.99 -8.33
CA THR A 14 7.97 2.77 -9.57
C THR A 14 6.89 3.81 -9.35
N GLU A 15 7.17 5.06 -9.70
CA GLU A 15 6.20 6.14 -9.57
C GLU A 15 5.11 6.00 -10.63
N ALA A 16 3.85 6.20 -10.20
CA ALA A 16 2.69 6.18 -11.08
C ALA A 16 1.73 7.31 -10.70
N ARG A 17 0.95 7.76 -11.67
CA ARG A 17 -0.12 8.75 -11.49
C ARG A 17 -1.45 8.06 -11.68
N ILE A 18 -2.40 8.39 -10.79
CA ILE A 18 -3.73 7.79 -10.78
C ILE A 18 -4.75 8.91 -10.72
N ALA A 19 -5.72 8.86 -11.62
CA ALA A 19 -6.76 9.90 -11.69
C ALA A 19 -7.77 9.74 -10.57
N SER A 20 -8.30 10.87 -10.10
CA SER A 20 -9.40 10.89 -9.14
C SER A 20 -10.55 9.98 -9.60
N GLY A 21 -11.09 9.19 -8.69
CA GLY A 21 -12.18 8.26 -8.96
C GLY A 21 -11.74 6.85 -9.36
N GLN A 22 -10.48 6.66 -9.71
CA GLN A 22 -9.99 5.32 -10.07
C GLN A 22 -9.80 4.43 -8.84
N VAL A 23 -10.05 3.15 -9.01
CA VAL A 23 -9.83 2.12 -7.97
C VAL A 23 -8.42 1.58 -8.12
N LEU A 24 -7.61 1.70 -7.04
CA LEU A 24 -6.25 1.16 -7.00
C LEU A 24 -6.25 -0.32 -6.63
N ILE A 25 -7.12 -0.65 -5.67
CA ILE A 25 -7.16 -1.96 -5.04
C ILE A 25 -8.63 -2.39 -4.97
N GLU A 26 -8.94 -3.58 -5.48
CA GLU A 26 -10.28 -4.14 -5.43
C GLU A 26 -10.31 -5.32 -4.45
N ARG A 27 -11.33 -5.35 -3.59
CA ARG A 27 -11.50 -6.43 -2.62
C ARG A 27 -11.61 -7.78 -3.32
N GLY A 28 -10.97 -8.79 -2.75
CA GLY A 28 -11.00 -10.14 -3.27
C GLY A 28 -10.01 -10.45 -4.38
N HIS A 29 -9.41 -9.45 -4.98
CA HIS A 29 -8.38 -9.63 -6.00
C HIS A 29 -7.04 -9.97 -5.35
N GLU A 30 -6.21 -10.72 -6.06
CA GLU A 30 -4.86 -11.03 -5.59
C GLU A 30 -3.98 -9.80 -5.60
N GLY A 31 -3.16 -9.66 -4.55
CA GLY A 31 -2.24 -8.54 -4.42
C GLY A 31 -0.90 -8.85 -5.05
N ALA A 32 -0.48 -8.02 -6.02
CA ALA A 32 0.83 -8.12 -6.66
C ALA A 32 1.86 -7.14 -6.06
N GLY A 33 1.43 -6.19 -5.26
CA GLY A 33 2.31 -5.19 -4.66
C GLY A 33 1.55 -4.28 -3.71
N LEU A 34 2.26 -3.29 -3.19
CA LEU A 34 1.67 -2.25 -2.35
C LEU A 34 1.86 -0.87 -2.98
N TYR A 35 1.15 0.11 -2.44
CA TYR A 35 1.23 1.50 -2.87
C TYR A 35 1.62 2.39 -1.70
N VAL A 36 2.57 3.29 -1.94
CA VAL A 36 2.86 4.40 -1.02
C VAL A 36 2.25 5.66 -1.62
N ILE A 37 1.40 6.33 -0.88
CA ILE A 37 0.76 7.57 -1.35
C ILE A 37 1.78 8.71 -1.18
N LEU A 38 2.15 9.33 -2.29
CA LEU A 38 3.10 10.45 -2.31
C LEU A 38 2.37 11.78 -2.32
N GLU A 39 1.30 11.88 -3.12
CA GLU A 39 0.44 13.06 -3.20
C GLU A 39 -1.01 12.62 -3.38
N GLY A 40 -1.94 13.38 -2.81
CA GLY A 40 -3.36 13.13 -2.94
C GLY A 40 -3.94 12.31 -1.81
N THR A 41 -5.21 11.91 -1.96
CA THR A 41 -5.98 11.20 -0.94
C THR A 41 -6.70 10.00 -1.51
N VAL A 42 -6.91 8.97 -0.67
CA VAL A 42 -7.66 7.77 -1.01
C VAL A 42 -8.70 7.48 0.05
N LEU A 43 -9.76 6.78 -0.34
CA LEU A 43 -10.75 6.21 0.56
C LEU A 43 -10.53 4.70 0.63
N VAL A 44 -10.33 4.19 1.82
CA VAL A 44 -10.22 2.75 2.09
C VAL A 44 -11.57 2.25 2.58
N GLU A 45 -12.17 1.31 1.85
CA GLU A 45 -13.45 0.69 2.19
C GLU A 45 -13.20 -0.75 2.60
N ALA A 46 -13.24 -1.01 3.91
CA ALA A 46 -13.02 -2.33 4.50
C ALA A 46 -14.28 -2.80 5.22
N PRO A 47 -14.39 -4.11 5.54
CA PRO A 47 -15.57 -4.63 6.28
C PRO A 47 -15.82 -3.92 7.60
N GLU A 48 -14.77 -3.48 8.29
CA GLU A 48 -14.86 -2.77 9.57
C GLU A 48 -15.19 -1.29 9.45
N GLY A 49 -15.24 -0.74 8.24
CA GLY A 49 -15.56 0.67 7.99
C GLY A 49 -14.70 1.32 6.94
N THR A 50 -14.83 2.63 6.80
CA THR A 50 -14.10 3.43 5.81
C THR A 50 -13.12 4.37 6.49
N ARG A 51 -12.02 4.68 5.78
CA ARG A 51 -11.02 5.65 6.25
C ARG A 51 -10.46 6.45 5.08
N ASP A 52 -10.19 7.73 5.33
CA ASP A 52 -9.44 8.57 4.41
C ASP A 52 -7.96 8.52 4.79
N LEU A 53 -7.11 8.35 3.79
CA LEU A 53 -5.67 8.36 3.96
C LEU A 53 -5.04 9.32 2.96
N GLY A 54 -3.89 9.88 3.34
CA GLY A 54 -3.16 10.86 2.53
C GLY A 54 -1.68 10.51 2.39
N PRO A 55 -0.84 11.52 2.05
CA PRO A 55 0.58 11.30 1.82
C PRO A 55 1.28 10.64 3.01
N GLY A 56 2.16 9.67 2.70
CA GLY A 56 2.85 8.87 3.69
C GLY A 56 2.14 7.58 4.05
N ALA A 57 0.89 7.40 3.62
CA ALA A 57 0.15 6.17 3.87
C ALA A 57 0.64 5.04 2.95
N VAL A 58 0.60 3.82 3.47
CA VAL A 58 0.89 2.59 2.73
C VAL A 58 -0.39 1.77 2.66
N VAL A 59 -0.77 1.36 1.46
CA VAL A 59 -1.98 0.55 1.25
C VAL A 59 -1.64 -0.70 0.44
N GLY A 60 -2.37 -1.78 0.70
CA GLY A 60 -2.19 -3.04 -0.01
C GLY A 60 -1.26 -4.04 0.65
N GLU A 61 -0.59 -3.66 1.74
CA GLU A 61 0.37 -4.53 2.43
C GLU A 61 -0.28 -5.78 3.02
N ARG A 62 -1.56 -5.71 3.41
CA ARG A 62 -2.26 -6.87 3.99
C ARG A 62 -2.31 -8.06 3.05
N ALA A 63 -2.54 -7.82 1.75
CA ALA A 63 -2.60 -8.90 0.78
C ALA A 63 -1.25 -9.59 0.62
N LEU A 64 -0.15 -8.86 0.80
CA LEU A 64 1.19 -9.42 0.70
C LEU A 64 1.58 -10.22 1.94
N LEU A 65 0.95 -9.93 3.08
CA LEU A 65 1.27 -10.54 4.36
C LEU A 65 0.27 -11.64 4.75
N SER A 66 -0.86 -11.73 4.05
CA SER A 66 -1.88 -12.73 4.34
C SER A 66 -1.59 -14.06 3.63
N ALA A 67 -2.10 -15.15 4.20
CA ALA A 67 -1.85 -16.50 3.69
C ALA A 67 -2.43 -16.73 2.29
N ASP A 68 -3.59 -16.13 1.99
CA ASP A 68 -4.24 -16.30 0.69
C ASP A 68 -3.86 -15.22 -0.34
N GLY A 69 -3.12 -14.20 0.06
CA GLY A 69 -2.65 -13.14 -0.82
C GLY A 69 -3.75 -12.23 -1.36
N LYS A 70 -4.98 -12.32 -0.86
CA LYS A 70 -6.11 -11.57 -1.38
C LYS A 70 -6.29 -10.24 -0.68
N ARG A 71 -6.79 -9.24 -1.43
CA ARG A 71 -7.10 -7.91 -0.91
C ARG A 71 -8.30 -7.98 0.03
N THR A 72 -8.19 -7.35 1.20
CA THR A 72 -9.25 -7.30 2.21
C THR A 72 -10.10 -6.04 2.13
N ALA A 73 -9.64 -5.04 1.39
CA ALA A 73 -10.30 -3.75 1.27
C ALA A 73 -10.27 -3.26 -0.18
N ARG A 74 -11.19 -2.35 -0.49
CA ARG A 74 -11.18 -1.59 -1.73
C ARG A 74 -10.57 -0.23 -1.45
N VAL A 75 -9.65 0.22 -2.30
CA VAL A 75 -9.02 1.53 -2.18
C VAL A 75 -9.27 2.33 -3.46
N ARG A 76 -9.88 3.49 -3.31
CA ARG A 76 -10.26 4.36 -4.41
C ARG A 76 -9.62 5.74 -4.24
N ALA A 77 -9.13 6.31 -5.34
CA ALA A 77 -8.61 7.67 -5.37
C ALA A 77 -9.75 8.68 -5.19
N THR A 78 -9.62 9.56 -4.21
CA THR A 78 -10.58 10.65 -3.99
C THR A 78 -10.03 11.99 -4.47
N SER A 79 -8.81 12.01 -4.96
CA SER A 79 -8.19 13.10 -5.70
C SER A 79 -7.20 12.49 -6.69
N ASP A 80 -6.60 13.31 -7.55
CA ASP A 80 -5.49 12.85 -8.37
C ASP A 80 -4.33 12.43 -7.46
N LEU A 81 -3.70 11.31 -7.77
CA LEU A 81 -2.65 10.73 -6.95
C LEU A 81 -1.32 10.66 -7.67
N ARG A 82 -0.27 10.80 -6.88
CA ARG A 82 1.06 10.33 -7.24
C ARG A 82 1.44 9.28 -6.21
N VAL A 83 1.82 8.09 -6.67
CA VAL A 83 2.10 6.94 -5.79
C VAL A 83 3.41 6.28 -6.19
N ALA A 84 4.01 5.56 -5.25
CA ALA A 84 5.07 4.59 -5.55
C ALA A 84 4.46 3.20 -5.49
N VAL A 85 4.62 2.43 -6.57
CA VAL A 85 4.14 1.05 -6.65
C VAL A 85 5.32 0.13 -6.38
N VAL A 86 5.21 -0.68 -5.33
CA VAL A 86 6.28 -1.61 -4.93
C VAL A 86 5.76 -3.03 -5.10
N ASP A 87 6.39 -3.81 -5.99
CA ASP A 87 5.95 -5.17 -6.27
C ASP A 87 6.25 -6.14 -5.12
N ARG A 88 5.59 -7.29 -5.15
CA ARG A 88 5.71 -8.32 -4.12
C ARG A 88 7.17 -8.74 -3.89
N THR A 89 7.93 -8.93 -4.96
CA THR A 89 9.32 -9.39 -4.88
C THR A 89 10.20 -8.42 -4.11
N HIS A 90 10.05 -7.12 -4.38
CA HIS A 90 10.80 -6.08 -3.65
C HIS A 90 10.38 -6.01 -2.19
N VAL A 91 9.07 -6.11 -1.91
CA VAL A 91 8.57 -6.09 -0.53
C VAL A 91 9.10 -7.30 0.25
N GLU A 92 9.06 -8.48 -0.34
CA GLU A 92 9.58 -9.71 0.28
C GLU A 92 11.07 -9.59 0.59
N ARG A 93 11.84 -9.01 -0.33
CA ARG A 93 13.28 -8.79 -0.13
C ARG A 93 13.55 -7.83 1.03
N LEU A 94 12.84 -6.71 1.08
CA LEU A 94 12.99 -5.75 2.18
C LEU A 94 12.65 -6.40 3.53
N CYS A 95 11.58 -7.19 3.57
CA CYS A 95 11.17 -7.88 4.79
C CYS A 95 12.17 -8.96 5.22
N ALA A 96 12.77 -9.66 4.26
CA ALA A 96 13.76 -10.69 4.56
C ALA A 96 15.07 -10.07 5.08
N ASP A 97 15.47 -8.92 4.52
CA ASP A 97 16.71 -8.23 4.91
C ASP A 97 16.57 -7.53 6.27
N ASP A 98 15.36 -7.15 6.65
CA ASP A 98 15.11 -6.40 7.89
C ASP A 98 13.80 -6.87 8.55
N PRO A 99 13.87 -7.83 9.49
CA PRO A 99 12.68 -8.30 10.19
C PRO A 99 11.93 -7.21 10.98
N ALA A 100 12.64 -6.19 11.46
CA ALA A 100 11.99 -5.07 12.15
C ALA A 100 11.16 -4.22 11.18
N PHE A 101 11.64 -4.04 9.94
CA PHE A 101 10.85 -3.42 8.87
C PHE A 101 9.58 -4.24 8.60
N ALA A 102 9.71 -5.57 8.50
CA ALA A 102 8.57 -6.45 8.27
C ALA A 102 7.51 -6.29 9.37
N ALA A 103 7.93 -6.21 10.63
CA ALA A 103 7.03 -6.01 11.76
C ALA A 103 6.31 -4.66 11.69
N ARG A 104 7.02 -3.59 11.33
CA ARG A 104 6.42 -2.26 11.17
C ARG A 104 5.43 -2.23 10.01
N LEU A 105 5.75 -2.91 8.91
CA LEU A 105 4.85 -3.01 7.76
C LEU A 105 3.57 -3.76 8.14
N ALA A 106 3.69 -4.86 8.88
CA ALA A 106 2.55 -5.64 9.33
C ALA A 106 1.63 -4.84 10.27
N ALA A 107 2.19 -3.88 10.99
CA ALA A 107 1.43 -3.01 11.90
C ALA A 107 0.66 -1.89 11.18
N GLU A 108 0.97 -1.63 9.90
CA GLU A 108 0.22 -0.65 9.10
C GLU A 108 -1.19 -1.17 8.87
N THR A 109 -2.18 -0.31 9.09
CA THR A 109 -3.58 -0.66 8.83
C THR A 109 -4.13 0.27 7.77
N PRO A 110 -4.44 -0.26 6.59
CA PRO A 110 -5.10 0.51 5.55
C PRO A 110 -6.54 0.86 5.90
#